data_cdbd1d9be6bf9a36861ce74658de72d2
#
_entry.id   cdbd1d9be6bf9a36861ce74658de72d2
#
_cell.length_a   1.000
_cell.length_b   1.000
_cell.length_c   1.000
_cell.angle_alpha   90.00
_cell.angle_beta   90.00
_cell.angle_gamma   90.00
#
_symmetry.space_group_name_H-M   'P 1'
#
loop_
_entity.id
_entity.type
_entity.pdbx_description
1 polymer ?
#
loop_
_entity_poly.entity_id
_entity_poly.type
_entity_poly.pdbx_seq_one_letter_code
_entity_poly.pdbx_strand_id
1 'polypeptide(L)'
;MATFSSAQLTPTAFLERSARVFPERVAVIDGDRRFTYREFADRSRRLAGALVARGVSPGDRVAALCTNSSTMLELHNGVPWAGAVLVPLNTRLSAGELEYVLRHSGAAVLVADAAFAATATEVSAAVGIPVVLAGGEADEYEQLLAAAEPVARPCADEEGLLALNYTSGTTGRPKGVMYSHRGAYLQAIAMALHTGLGPTSQYLWTLPMFHCDGWCFPWAVSAGGATHVCLPRVEPARIWALLRDEGITHFSAAPTVLTMIANAEDAEAGPVSPRVHVQTGGAPPTPTLLARMSALNMDVTHLYGLTETYGPVAVNQWHPEWDDLPEERQADLKARQGVANVVAEPLRVVGEDGTDVPRDGETIGEIVARGNDVMLGYYQDDEATAEATLPGPDGGPGWFRTGDLAVVHPDGYLEIRDRSKDIIISGGENISSVEVERALDAHPAVLESAVVAEPHEKWGEVPVAHVALRPGSEVTDEDLAAFVRSRLAGFKVPKRFIYGELPKTSTGKVQKNELRGRASG
;
A
#
# COMPACT_ATOMS: atom_id res chain seq x y z
N MET A 1 -25.89 -33.86 -0.60
CA MET A 1 -24.43 -33.53 -0.63
C MET A 1 -24.03 -33.29 -2.06
N ALA A 2 -23.28 -32.23 -2.34
CA ALA A 2 -22.76 -32.01 -3.69
C ALA A 2 -21.79 -33.13 -4.05
N THR A 3 -21.90 -33.69 -5.26
CA THR A 3 -21.02 -34.77 -5.76
C THR A 3 -19.62 -34.25 -6.06
N PHE A 4 -19.49 -32.95 -6.30
CA PHE A 4 -18.24 -32.24 -6.52
C PHE A 4 -18.12 -31.13 -5.49
N SER A 5 -16.98 -31.05 -4.81
CA SER A 5 -16.69 -29.99 -3.83
C SER A 5 -15.84 -28.90 -4.48
N SER A 6 -16.02 -27.65 -4.04
CA SER A 6 -15.11 -26.55 -4.36
C SER A 6 -13.79 -26.72 -3.59
N ALA A 7 -12.67 -26.35 -4.18
CA ALA A 7 -11.42 -26.17 -3.45
C ALA A 7 -11.48 -24.88 -2.62
N GLN A 8 -10.82 -24.88 -1.45
CA GLN A 8 -10.69 -23.67 -0.63
C GLN A 8 -9.86 -22.61 -1.38
N LEU A 9 -10.33 -21.38 -1.36
CA LEU A 9 -9.62 -20.25 -1.95
C LEU A 9 -8.45 -19.85 -1.04
N THR A 10 -7.23 -20.09 -1.51
CA THR A 10 -6.00 -19.66 -0.84
C THR A 10 -5.00 -19.14 -1.86
N PRO A 11 -4.33 -18.00 -1.61
CA PRO A 11 -3.44 -17.40 -2.62
C PRO A 11 -2.20 -18.26 -2.90
N THR A 12 -1.81 -19.17 -2.01
CA THR A 12 -0.71 -20.12 -2.24
C THR A 12 -0.97 -21.08 -3.41
N ALA A 13 -2.24 -21.28 -3.79
CA ALA A 13 -2.62 -22.07 -4.97
C ALA A 13 -2.06 -21.49 -6.27
N PHE A 14 -1.78 -20.18 -6.33
CA PHE A 14 -1.21 -19.54 -7.51
C PHE A 14 0.24 -19.97 -7.74
N LEU A 15 1.07 -19.98 -6.69
CA LEU A 15 2.44 -20.47 -6.80
C LEU A 15 2.45 -21.96 -7.16
N GLU A 16 1.59 -22.76 -6.54
CA GLU A 16 1.48 -24.18 -6.86
C GLU A 16 1.10 -24.42 -8.32
N ARG A 17 0.13 -23.65 -8.84
CA ARG A 17 -0.26 -23.72 -10.25
C ARG A 17 0.88 -23.30 -11.16
N SER A 18 1.54 -22.18 -10.90
CA SER A 18 2.59 -21.64 -11.76
C SER A 18 3.84 -22.52 -11.75
N ALA A 19 4.16 -23.18 -10.63
CA ALA A 19 5.22 -24.18 -10.58
C ALA A 19 4.93 -25.44 -11.46
N ARG A 20 3.66 -25.77 -11.68
CA ARG A 20 3.26 -26.87 -12.59
C ARG A 20 3.23 -26.44 -14.04
N VAL A 21 2.75 -25.22 -14.33
CA VAL A 21 2.54 -24.74 -15.71
C VAL A 21 3.84 -24.16 -16.30
N PHE A 22 4.64 -23.48 -15.49
CA PHE A 22 5.85 -22.78 -15.91
C PHE A 22 7.09 -23.19 -15.07
N PRO A 23 7.39 -24.48 -14.86
CA PRO A 23 8.38 -24.93 -13.88
C PRO A 23 9.77 -24.34 -14.08
N GLU A 24 10.21 -24.17 -15.34
CA GLU A 24 11.56 -23.68 -15.67
C GLU A 24 11.61 -22.17 -15.91
N ARG A 25 10.47 -21.48 -15.82
CA ARG A 25 10.45 -20.02 -15.95
C ARG A 25 11.01 -19.37 -14.69
N VAL A 26 11.81 -18.31 -14.85
CA VAL A 26 12.28 -17.49 -13.75
C VAL A 26 11.09 -16.83 -13.06
N ALA A 27 10.87 -17.17 -11.81
CA ALA A 27 9.83 -16.62 -10.95
C ALA A 27 10.32 -15.44 -10.13
N VAL A 28 11.58 -15.50 -9.66
CA VAL A 28 12.17 -14.50 -8.77
C VAL A 28 13.58 -14.14 -9.23
N ILE A 29 13.85 -12.84 -9.29
CA ILE A 29 15.17 -12.23 -9.44
C ILE A 29 15.45 -11.43 -8.18
N ASP A 30 16.54 -11.78 -7.45
CA ASP A 30 16.93 -11.13 -6.20
C ASP A 30 18.43 -10.88 -6.21
N GLY A 31 18.84 -9.71 -6.64
CA GLY A 31 20.23 -9.40 -6.95
C GLY A 31 20.76 -10.30 -8.08
N ASP A 32 21.80 -11.09 -7.78
CA ASP A 32 22.38 -12.03 -8.72
C ASP A 32 21.71 -13.42 -8.67
N ARG A 33 20.80 -13.65 -7.70
CA ARG A 33 20.08 -14.92 -7.57
C ARG A 33 18.85 -14.93 -8.47
N ARG A 34 18.65 -16.06 -9.13
CA ARG A 34 17.46 -16.31 -9.94
C ARG A 34 16.86 -17.66 -9.53
N PHE A 35 15.55 -17.67 -9.28
CA PHE A 35 14.82 -18.88 -8.95
C PHE A 35 13.72 -19.12 -9.98
N THR A 36 13.66 -20.34 -10.48
CA THR A 36 12.53 -20.80 -11.29
C THR A 36 11.28 -20.98 -10.44
N TYR A 37 10.11 -21.09 -11.07
CA TYR A 37 8.86 -21.38 -10.34
C TYR A 37 8.92 -22.71 -9.57
N ARG A 38 9.62 -23.72 -10.12
CA ARG A 38 9.87 -24.99 -9.43
C ARG A 38 10.68 -24.78 -8.15
N GLU A 39 11.79 -24.07 -8.26
CA GLU A 39 12.68 -23.77 -7.13
C GLU A 39 11.99 -22.89 -6.09
N PHE A 40 11.30 -21.84 -6.52
CA PHE A 40 10.56 -20.95 -5.62
C PHE A 40 9.50 -21.72 -4.81
N ALA A 41 8.73 -22.62 -5.47
CA ALA A 41 7.75 -23.46 -4.78
C ALA A 41 8.40 -24.50 -3.85
N ASP A 42 9.53 -25.14 -4.25
CA ASP A 42 10.25 -26.08 -3.39
C ASP A 42 10.81 -25.38 -2.15
N ARG A 43 11.46 -24.23 -2.31
CA ARG A 43 12.00 -23.42 -1.21
C ARG A 43 10.91 -22.99 -0.24
N SER A 44 9.77 -22.51 -0.73
CA SER A 44 8.63 -22.14 0.11
C SER A 44 8.05 -23.35 0.88
N ARG A 45 8.01 -24.54 0.25
CA ARG A 45 7.60 -25.77 0.94
C ARG A 45 8.61 -26.23 1.99
N ARG A 46 9.92 -26.07 1.73
CA ARG A 46 10.96 -26.35 2.72
C ARG A 46 10.89 -25.39 3.90
N LEU A 47 10.60 -24.10 3.64
CA LEU A 47 10.31 -23.14 4.71
C LEU A 47 9.15 -23.62 5.59
N ALA A 48 8.04 -24.06 4.98
CA ALA A 48 6.90 -24.60 5.72
C ALA A 48 7.31 -25.81 6.57
N GLY A 49 8.08 -26.74 6.00
CA GLY A 49 8.61 -27.91 6.72
C GLY A 49 9.52 -27.54 7.89
N ALA A 50 10.38 -26.55 7.69
CA ALA A 50 11.28 -26.04 8.71
C ALA A 50 10.54 -25.38 9.88
N LEU A 51 9.49 -24.60 9.60
CA LEU A 51 8.63 -24.00 10.61
C LEU A 51 7.90 -25.09 11.43
N VAL A 52 7.33 -26.09 10.76
CA VAL A 52 6.68 -27.22 11.42
C VAL A 52 7.66 -28.00 12.29
N ALA A 53 8.88 -28.29 11.81
CA ALA A 53 9.92 -28.98 12.58
C ALA A 53 10.37 -28.19 13.82
N ARG A 54 10.23 -26.86 13.80
CA ARG A 54 10.47 -25.97 14.96
C ARG A 54 9.26 -25.83 15.90
N GLY A 55 8.20 -26.60 15.69
CA GLY A 55 7.02 -26.61 16.55
C GLY A 55 5.96 -25.58 16.20
N VAL A 56 6.06 -24.89 15.05
CA VAL A 56 5.00 -23.98 14.58
C VAL A 56 3.76 -24.81 14.23
N SER A 57 2.67 -24.50 14.90
CA SER A 57 1.37 -25.17 14.78
C SER A 57 0.42 -24.35 13.88
N PRO A 58 -0.64 -24.97 13.34
CA PRO A 58 -1.67 -24.22 12.61
C PRO A 58 -2.26 -23.09 13.47
N GLY A 59 -2.35 -21.91 12.87
CA GLY A 59 -2.81 -20.69 13.52
C GLY A 59 -1.75 -19.92 14.31
N ASP A 60 -0.52 -20.45 14.49
CA ASP A 60 0.58 -19.68 15.07
C ASP A 60 1.01 -18.56 14.14
N ARG A 61 1.56 -17.48 14.70
CA ARG A 61 2.03 -16.32 13.95
C ARG A 61 3.52 -16.40 13.73
N VAL A 62 3.93 -16.18 12.48
CA VAL A 62 5.33 -16.08 12.05
C VAL A 62 5.58 -14.65 11.64
N ALA A 63 6.41 -13.94 12.40
CA ALA A 63 6.77 -12.55 12.10
C ALA A 63 7.91 -12.49 11.08
N ALA A 64 7.86 -11.50 10.18
CA ALA A 64 8.84 -11.28 9.12
C ALA A 64 9.36 -9.84 9.14
N LEU A 65 10.65 -9.66 9.49
CA LEU A 65 11.35 -8.37 9.42
C LEU A 65 12.31 -8.38 8.23
N CYS A 66 11.75 -8.33 7.02
CA CYS A 66 12.48 -8.49 5.78
C CYS A 66 12.27 -7.29 4.84
N THR A 67 13.28 -7.02 4.02
CA THR A 67 13.18 -6.12 2.87
C THR A 67 12.38 -6.77 1.75
N ASN A 68 12.28 -6.09 0.59
CA ASN A 68 11.72 -6.70 -0.62
C ASN A 68 12.71 -7.72 -1.19
N SER A 69 12.67 -8.94 -0.69
CA SER A 69 13.62 -10.02 -0.97
C SER A 69 12.91 -11.33 -1.34
N SER A 70 13.66 -12.28 -1.88
CA SER A 70 13.17 -13.65 -2.12
C SER A 70 12.69 -14.32 -0.84
N THR A 71 13.35 -14.06 0.29
CA THR A 71 12.94 -14.55 1.62
C THR A 71 11.53 -14.09 1.97
N MET A 72 11.22 -12.81 1.74
CA MET A 72 9.89 -12.27 2.02
C MET A 72 8.82 -12.90 1.12
N LEU A 73 9.12 -13.13 -0.16
CA LEU A 73 8.22 -13.84 -1.09
C LEU A 73 7.98 -15.30 -0.66
N GLU A 74 9.03 -15.98 -0.19
CA GLU A 74 8.94 -17.35 0.33
C GLU A 74 8.09 -17.40 1.60
N LEU A 75 8.19 -16.39 2.48
CA LEU A 75 7.35 -16.28 3.68
C LEU A 75 5.86 -16.11 3.35
N HIS A 76 5.50 -15.34 2.32
CA HIS A 76 4.10 -15.19 1.87
C HIS A 76 3.46 -16.49 1.43
N ASN A 77 4.24 -17.49 1.06
CA ASN A 77 3.74 -18.80 0.64
C ASN A 77 4.02 -19.91 1.68
N GLY A 78 5.23 -19.96 2.22
CA GLY A 78 5.67 -21.00 3.14
C GLY A 78 4.99 -20.94 4.51
N VAL A 79 4.70 -19.74 5.02
CA VAL A 79 3.99 -19.59 6.29
C VAL A 79 2.55 -20.15 6.20
N PRO A 80 1.74 -19.77 5.20
CA PRO A 80 0.43 -20.40 5.01
C PRO A 80 0.50 -21.90 4.70
N TRP A 81 1.53 -22.39 3.98
CA TRP A 81 1.72 -23.83 3.78
C TRP A 81 2.10 -24.59 5.06
N ALA A 82 2.65 -23.91 6.05
CA ALA A 82 2.78 -24.48 7.40
C ALA A 82 1.46 -24.48 8.19
N GLY A 83 0.41 -23.85 7.66
CA GLY A 83 -0.86 -23.60 8.35
C GLY A 83 -0.79 -22.41 9.31
N ALA A 84 0.26 -21.61 9.26
CA ALA A 84 0.52 -20.49 10.14
C ALA A 84 0.08 -19.15 9.51
N VAL A 85 0.09 -18.09 10.30
CA VAL A 85 -0.32 -16.73 9.95
C VAL A 85 0.90 -15.83 9.80
N LEU A 86 1.04 -15.16 8.67
CA LEU A 86 2.13 -14.21 8.42
C LEU A 86 1.89 -12.89 9.16
N VAL A 87 2.94 -12.36 9.81
CA VAL A 87 2.95 -11.02 10.40
C VAL A 87 4.09 -10.22 9.77
N PRO A 88 3.84 -9.55 8.63
CA PRO A 88 4.85 -8.75 7.96
C PRO A 88 5.11 -7.47 8.74
N LEU A 89 6.36 -7.24 9.14
CA LEU A 89 6.76 -6.12 9.99
C LEU A 89 7.29 -4.96 9.16
N ASN A 90 6.86 -3.75 9.50
CA ASN A 90 7.43 -2.55 8.90
C ASN A 90 8.88 -2.37 9.37
N THR A 91 9.81 -2.41 8.43
CA THR A 91 11.26 -2.36 8.65
C THR A 91 11.77 -1.02 9.19
N ARG A 92 10.92 0.00 9.30
CA ARG A 92 11.25 1.34 9.81
C ARG A 92 10.73 1.60 11.23
N LEU A 93 10.06 0.63 11.84
CA LEU A 93 9.60 0.73 13.22
C LEU A 93 10.80 0.70 14.19
N SER A 94 10.66 1.41 15.29
CA SER A 94 11.59 1.31 16.41
C SER A 94 11.52 -0.05 17.11
N ALA A 95 12.55 -0.43 17.84
CA ALA A 95 12.58 -1.69 18.59
C ALA A 95 11.37 -1.82 19.55
N GLY A 96 10.96 -0.73 20.21
CA GLY A 96 9.79 -0.74 21.11
C GLY A 96 8.46 -1.00 20.37
N GLU A 97 8.29 -0.45 19.17
CA GLU A 97 7.11 -0.71 18.34
C GLU A 97 7.10 -2.14 17.82
N LEU A 98 8.26 -2.66 17.37
CA LEU A 98 8.41 -4.05 16.96
C LEU A 98 8.11 -5.02 18.11
N GLU A 99 8.65 -4.75 19.33
CA GLU A 99 8.34 -5.54 20.52
C GLU A 99 6.83 -5.56 20.80
N TYR A 100 6.16 -4.40 20.70
CA TYR A 100 4.71 -4.34 20.86
C TYR A 100 3.99 -5.23 19.84
N VAL A 101 4.33 -5.14 18.56
CA VAL A 101 3.69 -5.95 17.50
C VAL A 101 3.93 -7.45 17.74
N LEU A 102 5.14 -7.87 18.09
CA LEU A 102 5.48 -9.27 18.37
C LEU A 102 4.69 -9.82 19.56
N ARG A 103 4.56 -9.04 20.64
CA ARG A 103 3.76 -9.44 21.81
C ARG A 103 2.27 -9.48 21.52
N HIS A 104 1.73 -8.45 20.87
CA HIS A 104 0.30 -8.34 20.57
C HIS A 104 -0.15 -9.42 19.58
N SER A 105 0.62 -9.68 18.52
CA SER A 105 0.35 -10.77 17.59
C SER A 105 0.54 -12.15 18.22
N GLY A 106 1.32 -12.24 19.32
CA GLY A 106 1.74 -13.52 19.89
C GLY A 106 2.59 -14.32 18.92
N ALA A 107 3.56 -13.66 18.26
CA ALA A 107 4.45 -14.31 17.31
C ALA A 107 5.22 -15.47 17.96
N ALA A 108 5.28 -16.63 17.29
CA ALA A 108 5.99 -17.81 17.75
C ALA A 108 7.45 -17.83 17.31
N VAL A 109 7.77 -17.18 16.19
CA VAL A 109 9.11 -17.09 15.61
C VAL A 109 9.23 -15.79 14.81
N LEU A 110 10.43 -15.21 14.79
CA LEU A 110 10.80 -14.08 13.95
C LEU A 110 11.78 -14.53 12.86
N VAL A 111 11.48 -14.25 11.60
CA VAL A 111 12.44 -14.36 10.49
C VAL A 111 12.85 -12.95 10.11
N ALA A 112 14.14 -12.68 9.99
CA ALA A 112 14.64 -11.35 9.69
C ALA A 112 15.82 -11.37 8.72
N ASP A 113 15.88 -10.38 7.82
CA ASP A 113 17.08 -10.16 7.01
C ASP A 113 18.27 -9.77 7.90
N ALA A 114 19.48 -10.23 7.56
CA ALA A 114 20.72 -9.92 8.28
C ALA A 114 20.97 -8.42 8.44
N ALA A 115 20.42 -7.58 7.55
CA ALA A 115 20.47 -6.13 7.68
C ALA A 115 19.80 -5.60 8.98
N PHE A 116 18.90 -6.38 9.56
CA PHE A 116 18.18 -6.05 10.80
C PHE A 116 18.61 -6.95 11.97
N ALA A 117 19.73 -7.69 11.86
CA ALA A 117 20.14 -8.70 12.84
C ALA A 117 20.21 -8.15 14.29
N ALA A 118 20.77 -6.96 14.49
CA ALA A 118 20.87 -6.35 15.82
C ALA A 118 19.48 -6.10 16.44
N THR A 119 18.59 -5.42 15.71
CA THR A 119 17.23 -5.14 16.15
C THR A 119 16.42 -6.43 16.35
N ALA A 120 16.51 -7.37 15.39
CA ALA A 120 15.80 -8.65 15.46
C ALA A 120 16.22 -9.48 16.69
N THR A 121 17.52 -9.52 17.00
CA THR A 121 18.05 -10.21 18.20
C THR A 121 17.56 -9.53 19.48
N GLU A 122 17.61 -8.21 19.55
CA GLU A 122 17.13 -7.44 20.71
C GLU A 122 15.65 -7.71 20.98
N VAL A 123 14.78 -7.51 19.98
CA VAL A 123 13.33 -7.64 20.18
C VAL A 123 12.89 -9.09 20.39
N SER A 124 13.54 -10.07 19.74
CA SER A 124 13.23 -11.48 19.95
C SER A 124 13.60 -11.94 21.36
N ALA A 125 14.74 -11.49 21.88
CA ALA A 125 15.16 -11.75 23.27
C ALA A 125 14.19 -11.11 24.27
N ALA A 126 13.75 -9.86 24.04
CA ALA A 126 12.79 -9.17 24.88
C ALA A 126 11.43 -9.87 24.94
N VAL A 127 10.98 -10.45 23.81
CA VAL A 127 9.71 -11.19 23.70
C VAL A 127 9.85 -12.64 24.15
N GLY A 128 11.05 -13.23 24.06
CA GLY A 128 11.33 -14.62 24.39
C GLY A 128 10.99 -15.59 23.26
N ILE A 129 11.13 -15.17 22.00
CA ILE A 129 10.87 -16.00 20.81
C ILE A 129 12.16 -16.27 20.03
N PRO A 130 12.29 -17.39 19.31
CA PRO A 130 13.43 -17.65 18.45
C PRO A 130 13.46 -16.68 17.25
N VAL A 131 14.67 -16.35 16.81
CA VAL A 131 14.93 -15.61 15.57
C VAL A 131 15.67 -16.49 14.57
N VAL A 132 15.40 -16.32 13.28
CA VAL A 132 16.11 -16.93 12.14
C VAL A 132 16.60 -15.79 11.25
N LEU A 133 17.92 -15.71 11.03
CA LEU A 133 18.51 -14.68 10.20
C LEU A 133 18.71 -15.19 8.75
N ALA A 134 18.23 -14.39 7.80
CA ALA A 134 18.38 -14.64 6.36
C ALA A 134 19.48 -13.75 5.79
N GLY A 135 20.42 -14.34 5.06
CA GLY A 135 21.59 -13.66 4.51
C GLY A 135 22.75 -13.54 5.52
N GLY A 136 23.82 -12.83 5.11
CA GLY A 136 25.05 -12.72 5.89
C GLY A 136 25.97 -13.96 5.74
N GLU A 137 27.06 -13.98 6.51
CA GLU A 137 28.08 -15.06 6.39
C GLU A 137 27.55 -16.45 6.82
N ALA A 138 26.70 -16.50 7.83
CA ALA A 138 26.18 -17.75 8.38
C ALA A 138 24.86 -18.22 7.77
N ASP A 139 24.18 -17.38 7.03
CA ASP A 139 22.84 -17.59 6.41
C ASP A 139 22.02 -18.74 7.02
N GLU A 140 21.52 -18.52 8.24
CA GLU A 140 20.76 -19.53 9.00
C GLU A 140 19.49 -19.96 8.25
N TYR A 141 18.90 -19.04 7.48
CA TYR A 141 17.70 -19.31 6.70
C TYR A 141 17.99 -20.33 5.58
N GLU A 142 19.08 -20.17 4.82
CA GLU A 142 19.45 -21.16 3.78
C GLU A 142 19.81 -22.52 4.37
N GLN A 143 20.51 -22.56 5.50
CA GLN A 143 20.79 -23.81 6.21
C GLN A 143 19.49 -24.50 6.68
N LEU A 144 18.55 -23.71 7.15
CA LEU A 144 17.24 -24.19 7.60
C LEU A 144 16.45 -24.80 6.43
N LEU A 145 16.41 -24.13 5.27
CA LEU A 145 15.76 -24.67 4.07
C LEU A 145 16.43 -25.96 3.59
N ALA A 146 17.77 -25.99 3.57
CA ALA A 146 18.53 -27.16 3.11
C ALA A 146 18.30 -28.41 3.97
N ALA A 147 18.07 -28.24 5.27
CA ALA A 147 17.85 -29.34 6.20
C ALA A 147 16.37 -29.80 6.28
N ALA A 148 15.43 -29.03 5.74
CA ALA A 148 14.01 -29.31 5.92
C ALA A 148 13.43 -30.19 4.82
N GLU A 149 12.51 -31.09 5.22
CA GLU A 149 11.64 -31.78 4.27
C GLU A 149 10.50 -30.83 3.82
N PRO A 150 10.16 -30.83 2.53
CA PRO A 150 9.11 -29.94 2.02
C PRO A 150 7.71 -30.32 2.55
N VAL A 151 6.97 -29.31 3.00
CA VAL A 151 5.59 -29.45 3.51
C VAL A 151 4.69 -28.43 2.77
N ALA A 152 3.47 -28.83 2.45
CA ALA A 152 2.40 -27.94 2.01
C ALA A 152 1.09 -28.46 2.60
N ARG A 153 0.66 -27.89 3.72
CA ARG A 153 -0.64 -28.19 4.31
C ARG A 153 -1.75 -27.57 3.45
N PRO A 154 -2.84 -28.29 3.17
CA PRO A 154 -3.99 -27.70 2.49
C PRO A 154 -4.61 -26.61 3.38
N CYS A 155 -5.18 -25.59 2.75
CA CYS A 155 -5.99 -24.62 3.45
C CYS A 155 -7.23 -25.32 4.02
N ALA A 156 -7.41 -25.27 5.33
CA ALA A 156 -8.52 -25.93 6.02
C ALA A 156 -9.81 -25.08 5.97
N ASP A 157 -9.67 -23.77 6.00
CA ASP A 157 -10.75 -22.80 6.02
C ASP A 157 -10.33 -21.53 5.24
N GLU A 158 -11.02 -21.22 4.17
CA GLU A 158 -10.73 -20.03 3.34
C GLU A 158 -11.07 -18.71 4.03
N GLU A 159 -11.97 -18.72 5.02
CA GLU A 159 -12.28 -17.57 5.85
C GLU A 159 -11.29 -17.43 7.03
N GLY A 160 -10.43 -18.44 7.24
CA GLY A 160 -9.40 -18.44 8.25
C GLY A 160 -8.34 -17.37 8.02
N LEU A 161 -7.64 -17.00 9.10
CA LEU A 161 -6.63 -15.94 9.11
C LEU A 161 -5.39 -16.36 8.32
N LEU A 162 -5.01 -15.55 7.32
CA LEU A 162 -3.81 -15.69 6.48
C LEU A 162 -2.67 -14.82 6.99
N ALA A 163 -2.97 -13.55 7.28
CA ALA A 163 -1.97 -12.55 7.68
C ALA A 163 -2.54 -11.52 8.66
N LEU A 164 -1.64 -10.89 9.44
CA LEU A 164 -1.92 -9.74 10.30
C LEU A 164 -1.06 -8.56 9.87
N ASN A 165 -1.69 -7.56 9.28
CA ASN A 165 -1.03 -6.33 8.85
C ASN A 165 -1.22 -5.24 9.90
N TYR A 166 -0.13 -4.70 10.47
CA TYR A 166 -0.23 -3.66 11.49
C TYR A 166 -0.24 -2.26 10.87
N THR A 167 -1.27 -1.48 11.23
CA THR A 167 -1.35 -0.06 10.84
C THR A 167 -0.59 0.81 11.82
N SER A 168 0.06 1.86 11.33
CA SER A 168 0.53 2.95 12.19
C SER A 168 -0.67 3.79 12.62
N GLY A 169 -1.36 3.36 13.68
CA GLY A 169 -2.55 4.05 14.19
C GLY A 169 -2.29 5.56 14.38
N THR A 170 -3.21 6.38 13.86
CA THR A 170 -3.10 7.85 13.96
C THR A 170 -3.49 8.40 15.33
N THR A 171 -4.01 7.55 16.20
CA THR A 171 -4.58 7.93 17.50
C THR A 171 -4.09 7.05 18.67
N GLY A 172 -3.14 6.11 18.45
CA GLY A 172 -2.73 5.20 19.51
C GLY A 172 -1.75 4.12 19.05
N ARG A 173 -1.82 2.96 19.69
CA ARG A 173 -0.99 1.79 19.35
C ARG A 173 -1.40 1.20 18.01
N PRO A 174 -0.46 0.61 17.25
CA PRO A 174 -0.77 -0.06 15.99
C PRO A 174 -1.83 -1.15 16.17
N LYS A 175 -2.80 -1.21 15.25
CA LYS A 175 -3.85 -2.23 15.22
C LYS A 175 -3.48 -3.33 14.23
N GLY A 176 -3.74 -4.60 14.57
CA GLY A 176 -3.53 -5.74 13.68
C GLY A 176 -4.76 -5.96 12.80
N VAL A 177 -4.64 -5.69 11.51
CA VAL A 177 -5.70 -5.90 10.52
C VAL A 177 -5.69 -7.36 10.06
N MET A 178 -6.82 -8.04 10.16
CA MET A 178 -6.95 -9.47 9.88
C MET A 178 -7.31 -9.73 8.41
N TYR A 179 -6.44 -10.47 7.69
CA TYR A 179 -6.67 -10.92 6.31
C TYR A 179 -7.03 -12.39 6.25
N SER A 180 -8.11 -12.75 5.53
CA SER A 180 -8.47 -14.12 5.24
C SER A 180 -7.74 -14.68 4.01
N HIS A 181 -7.66 -16.01 3.90
CA HIS A 181 -7.18 -16.66 2.68
C HIS A 181 -8.04 -16.30 1.47
N ARG A 182 -9.37 -16.29 1.63
CA ARG A 182 -10.35 -15.95 0.59
C ARG A 182 -10.16 -14.52 0.09
N GLY A 183 -10.09 -13.56 1.01
CA GLY A 183 -9.92 -12.14 0.67
C GLY A 183 -8.64 -11.89 -0.12
N ALA A 184 -7.51 -12.42 0.36
CA ALA A 184 -6.22 -12.28 -0.32
C ALA A 184 -6.17 -12.99 -1.69
N TYR A 185 -6.83 -14.16 -1.84
CA TYR A 185 -6.95 -14.84 -3.12
C TYR A 185 -7.70 -14.00 -4.15
N LEU A 186 -8.86 -13.46 -3.77
CA LEU A 186 -9.69 -12.66 -4.66
C LEU A 186 -9.02 -11.32 -5.00
N GLN A 187 -8.42 -10.66 -4.02
CA GLN A 187 -7.65 -9.43 -4.23
C GLN A 187 -6.45 -9.66 -5.16
N ALA A 188 -5.73 -10.76 -5.02
CA ALA A 188 -4.62 -11.09 -5.93
C ALA A 188 -5.08 -11.27 -7.38
N ILE A 189 -6.24 -11.94 -7.61
CA ILE A 189 -6.82 -12.06 -8.95
C ILE A 189 -7.24 -10.69 -9.48
N ALA A 190 -7.87 -9.86 -8.65
CA ALA A 190 -8.29 -8.52 -9.03
C ALA A 190 -7.09 -7.66 -9.44
N MET A 191 -6.00 -7.68 -8.66
CA MET A 191 -4.77 -6.95 -9.00
C MET A 191 -4.14 -7.47 -10.29
N ALA A 192 -4.08 -8.78 -10.49
CA ALA A 192 -3.58 -9.35 -11.76
C ALA A 192 -4.42 -8.92 -12.96
N LEU A 193 -5.75 -8.87 -12.81
CA LEU A 193 -6.68 -8.43 -13.87
C LEU A 193 -6.53 -6.94 -14.19
N HIS A 194 -6.60 -6.08 -13.16
CA HIS A 194 -6.53 -4.63 -13.35
C HIS A 194 -5.19 -4.14 -13.90
N THR A 195 -4.11 -4.87 -13.63
CA THR A 195 -2.76 -4.50 -14.10
C THR A 195 -2.33 -5.24 -15.36
N GLY A 196 -3.09 -6.24 -15.80
CA GLY A 196 -2.77 -7.03 -17.00
C GLY A 196 -1.55 -7.95 -16.81
N LEU A 197 -1.26 -8.39 -15.57
CA LEU A 197 -0.15 -9.31 -15.30
C LEU A 197 -0.30 -10.62 -16.05
N GLY A 198 0.77 -11.01 -16.73
CA GLY A 198 0.83 -12.26 -17.48
C GLY A 198 2.25 -12.84 -17.54
N PRO A 199 2.46 -13.97 -18.24
CA PRO A 199 3.73 -14.67 -18.22
C PRO A 199 4.92 -13.85 -18.72
N THR A 200 4.71 -12.83 -19.53
CA THR A 200 5.77 -11.94 -20.03
C THR A 200 6.04 -10.73 -19.13
N SER A 201 5.25 -10.57 -18.08
CA SER A 201 5.40 -9.44 -17.16
C SER A 201 6.60 -9.63 -16.23
N GLN A 202 7.28 -8.52 -15.93
CA GLN A 202 8.32 -8.40 -14.92
C GLN A 202 7.92 -7.30 -13.94
N TYR A 203 7.66 -7.68 -12.68
CA TYR A 203 7.19 -6.79 -11.63
C TYR A 203 8.33 -6.38 -10.71
N LEU A 204 8.71 -5.09 -10.76
CA LEU A 204 9.73 -4.50 -9.88
C LEU A 204 9.13 -4.12 -8.52
N TRP A 205 9.72 -4.62 -7.46
CA TRP A 205 9.27 -4.41 -6.08
C TRP A 205 9.74 -3.08 -5.48
N THR A 206 9.20 -1.98 -5.94
CA THR A 206 9.33 -0.64 -5.32
C THR A 206 8.35 -0.44 -4.16
N LEU A 207 7.18 -1.10 -4.20
CA LEU A 207 6.22 -1.15 -3.09
C LEU A 207 6.75 -2.07 -1.98
N PRO A 208 6.72 -1.66 -0.69
CA PRO A 208 7.12 -2.56 0.39
C PRO A 208 6.20 -3.78 0.51
N MET A 209 6.77 -4.98 0.48
CA MET A 209 6.01 -6.24 0.60
C MET A 209 5.30 -6.39 1.95
N PHE A 210 5.82 -5.74 3.01
CA PHE A 210 5.20 -5.76 4.33
C PHE A 210 3.98 -4.86 4.46
N HIS A 211 3.77 -3.92 3.55
CA HIS A 211 2.67 -2.94 3.62
C HIS A 211 1.42 -3.48 2.92
N CYS A 212 0.34 -3.72 3.67
CA CYS A 212 -0.90 -4.32 3.14
C CYS A 212 -0.59 -5.60 2.33
N ASP A 213 0.31 -6.45 2.82
CA ASP A 213 0.90 -7.59 2.11
C ASP A 213 1.25 -7.26 0.65
N GLY A 214 1.91 -6.10 0.46
CA GLY A 214 2.31 -5.62 -0.86
C GLY A 214 1.14 -5.51 -1.85
N TRP A 215 -0.06 -5.12 -1.38
CA TRP A 215 -1.31 -5.04 -2.15
C TRP A 215 -1.69 -6.38 -2.81
N CYS A 216 -1.36 -7.48 -2.16
CA CYS A 216 -1.52 -8.85 -2.66
C CYS A 216 -0.72 -9.19 -3.94
N PHE A 217 0.22 -8.34 -4.36
CA PHE A 217 1.09 -8.62 -5.50
C PHE A 217 2.07 -9.80 -5.30
N PRO A 218 2.50 -10.22 -4.07
CA PRO A 218 3.26 -11.46 -3.92
C PRO A 218 2.55 -12.66 -4.53
N TRP A 219 1.22 -12.66 -4.49
CA TRP A 219 0.38 -13.72 -5.05
C TRP A 219 -0.13 -13.38 -6.46
N ALA A 220 -0.45 -12.11 -6.74
CA ALA A 220 -0.93 -11.66 -8.06
C ALA A 220 0.10 -11.90 -9.18
N VAL A 221 1.38 -11.60 -8.92
CA VAL A 221 2.48 -11.84 -9.87
C VAL A 221 2.62 -13.34 -10.13
N SER A 222 2.54 -14.17 -9.07
CA SER A 222 2.54 -15.63 -9.20
C SER A 222 1.32 -16.16 -9.94
N ALA A 223 0.13 -15.57 -9.75
CA ALA A 223 -1.10 -15.93 -10.48
C ALA A 223 -0.96 -15.70 -11.98
N GLY A 224 -0.33 -14.59 -12.38
CA GLY A 224 -0.01 -14.27 -13.78
C GLY A 224 1.10 -15.14 -14.40
N GLY A 225 1.85 -15.90 -13.60
CA GLY A 225 3.06 -16.60 -14.05
C GLY A 225 4.18 -15.62 -14.44
N ALA A 226 4.18 -14.42 -13.85
CA ALA A 226 5.10 -13.32 -14.09
C ALA A 226 6.38 -13.46 -13.24
N THR A 227 7.36 -12.60 -13.45
CA THR A 227 8.63 -12.61 -12.69
C THR A 227 8.61 -11.51 -11.63
N HIS A 228 8.93 -11.86 -10.39
CA HIS A 228 9.22 -10.92 -9.32
C HIS A 228 10.67 -10.42 -9.44
N VAL A 229 10.88 -9.12 -9.49
CA VAL A 229 12.22 -8.49 -9.44
C VAL A 229 12.34 -7.76 -8.12
N CYS A 230 13.11 -8.34 -7.20
CA CYS A 230 13.27 -7.82 -5.84
C CYS A 230 14.15 -6.56 -5.82
N LEU A 231 13.77 -5.59 -5.00
CA LEU A 231 14.51 -4.36 -4.77
C LEU A 231 14.53 -4.06 -3.26
N PRO A 232 15.60 -4.43 -2.54
CA PRO A 232 15.67 -4.24 -1.08
C PRO A 232 15.62 -2.79 -0.63
N ARG A 233 16.09 -1.86 -1.47
CA ARG A 233 16.09 -0.41 -1.22
C ARG A 233 15.62 0.36 -2.45
N VAL A 234 14.77 1.35 -2.22
CA VAL A 234 14.29 2.26 -3.27
C VAL A 234 15.36 3.33 -3.51
N GLU A 235 16.18 3.10 -4.55
CA GLU A 235 17.27 3.98 -4.98
C GLU A 235 17.07 4.30 -6.47
N PRO A 236 16.94 5.59 -6.88
CA PRO A 236 16.62 5.96 -8.26
C PRO A 236 17.54 5.34 -9.31
N ALA A 237 18.85 5.43 -9.12
CA ALA A 237 19.83 4.86 -10.06
C ALA A 237 19.66 3.35 -10.25
N ARG A 238 19.38 2.62 -9.15
CA ARG A 238 19.13 1.17 -9.23
C ARG A 238 17.82 0.84 -9.94
N ILE A 239 16.76 1.62 -9.67
CA ILE A 239 15.47 1.47 -10.37
C ILE A 239 15.67 1.66 -11.87
N TRP A 240 16.37 2.73 -12.29
CA TRP A 240 16.62 3.02 -13.69
C TRP A 240 17.48 1.94 -14.37
N ALA A 241 18.49 1.40 -13.69
CA ALA A 241 19.27 0.26 -14.18
C ALA A 241 18.36 -0.96 -14.44
N LEU A 242 17.51 -1.33 -13.46
CA LEU A 242 16.58 -2.45 -13.62
C LEU A 242 15.53 -2.22 -14.72
N LEU A 243 14.99 -1.01 -14.83
CA LEU A 243 14.06 -0.65 -15.91
C LEU A 243 14.66 -0.86 -17.31
N ARG A 244 15.98 -0.64 -17.47
CA ARG A 244 16.69 -0.79 -18.75
C ARG A 244 17.21 -2.20 -18.98
N ASP A 245 17.72 -2.84 -17.93
CA ASP A 245 18.48 -4.10 -18.05
C ASP A 245 17.60 -5.35 -17.93
N GLU A 246 16.58 -5.32 -17.05
CA GLU A 246 15.73 -6.49 -16.78
C GLU A 246 14.39 -6.46 -17.54
N GLY A 247 14.11 -5.41 -18.34
CA GLY A 247 12.86 -5.34 -19.12
C GLY A 247 11.62 -5.25 -18.25
N ILE A 248 11.67 -4.44 -17.19
CA ILE A 248 10.56 -4.23 -16.26
C ILE A 248 9.32 -3.74 -17.02
N THR A 249 8.18 -4.34 -16.73
CA THR A 249 6.88 -3.99 -17.33
C THR A 249 5.89 -3.43 -16.32
N HIS A 250 6.09 -3.70 -15.02
CA HIS A 250 5.16 -3.31 -13.96
C HIS A 250 5.90 -2.93 -12.70
N PHE A 251 5.38 -1.93 -11.99
CA PHE A 251 5.70 -1.68 -10.58
C PHE A 251 4.60 -0.86 -9.91
N SER A 252 4.59 -0.86 -8.57
CA SER A 252 3.68 -0.03 -7.77
C SER A 252 4.47 0.87 -6.85
N ALA A 253 4.11 2.14 -6.75
CA ALA A 253 4.83 3.10 -5.92
C ALA A 253 3.95 4.26 -5.44
N ALA A 254 4.29 4.85 -4.29
CA ALA A 254 3.69 6.10 -3.85
C ALA A 254 4.12 7.26 -4.78
N PRO A 255 3.33 8.35 -4.89
CA PRO A 255 3.67 9.51 -5.72
C PRO A 255 5.05 10.10 -5.41
N THR A 256 5.50 10.06 -4.17
CA THR A 256 6.85 10.53 -3.77
C THR A 256 7.97 9.71 -4.41
N VAL A 257 7.79 8.40 -4.54
CA VAL A 257 8.75 7.52 -5.23
C VAL A 257 8.70 7.79 -6.73
N LEU A 258 7.51 8.00 -7.31
CA LEU A 258 7.38 8.38 -8.72
C LEU A 258 8.07 9.72 -9.01
N THR A 259 7.90 10.70 -8.12
CA THR A 259 8.59 12.01 -8.21
C THR A 259 10.10 11.83 -8.19
N MET A 260 10.62 10.96 -7.33
CA MET A 260 12.04 10.67 -7.24
C MET A 260 12.57 10.00 -8.51
N ILE A 261 11.83 9.03 -9.07
CA ILE A 261 12.16 8.36 -10.34
C ILE A 261 12.14 9.37 -11.49
N ALA A 262 11.09 10.19 -11.59
CA ALA A 262 10.92 11.16 -12.67
C ALA A 262 11.95 12.30 -12.64
N ASN A 263 12.54 12.63 -11.49
CA ASN A 263 13.53 13.70 -11.31
C ASN A 263 14.98 13.19 -11.21
N ALA A 264 15.21 11.89 -11.36
CA ALA A 264 16.57 11.34 -11.37
C ALA A 264 17.34 11.79 -12.62
N GLU A 265 18.68 11.92 -12.51
CA GLU A 265 19.54 12.20 -13.67
C GLU A 265 19.35 11.16 -14.79
N ASP A 266 19.16 9.91 -14.42
CA ASP A 266 18.91 8.82 -15.37
C ASP A 266 17.65 9.00 -16.23
N ALA A 267 16.68 9.81 -15.78
CA ALA A 267 15.47 10.13 -16.55
C ALA A 267 15.79 10.98 -17.80
N GLU A 268 16.90 11.72 -17.80
CA GLU A 268 17.33 12.54 -18.93
C GLU A 268 17.74 11.71 -20.16
N ALA A 269 18.08 10.42 -19.95
CA ALA A 269 18.37 9.50 -21.04
C ALA A 269 17.13 9.10 -21.87
N GLY A 270 15.94 9.58 -21.50
CA GLY A 270 14.70 9.41 -22.25
C GLY A 270 13.85 8.21 -21.83
N PRO A 271 12.77 7.93 -22.60
CA PRO A 271 11.77 6.93 -22.24
C PRO A 271 12.33 5.52 -22.21
N VAL A 272 11.75 4.71 -21.34
CA VAL A 272 12.05 3.26 -21.22
C VAL A 272 11.31 2.43 -22.29
N SER A 273 11.83 1.23 -22.55
CA SER A 273 11.16 0.22 -23.38
C SER A 273 11.40 -1.15 -22.74
N PRO A 274 10.35 -1.97 -22.59
CA PRO A 274 8.95 -1.76 -23.02
C PRO A 274 8.23 -0.65 -22.24
N ARG A 275 6.96 -0.35 -22.59
CA ARG A 275 6.07 0.49 -21.80
C ARG A 275 5.86 -0.13 -20.42
N VAL A 276 5.90 0.71 -19.39
CA VAL A 276 5.78 0.27 -18.00
C VAL A 276 4.41 0.68 -17.44
N HIS A 277 3.68 -0.28 -16.90
CA HIS A 277 2.42 -0.05 -16.18
C HIS A 277 2.72 0.23 -14.71
N VAL A 278 2.35 1.40 -14.24
CA VAL A 278 2.65 1.88 -12.90
C VAL A 278 1.36 2.05 -12.11
N GLN A 279 1.28 1.43 -10.95
CA GLN A 279 0.19 1.64 -10.02
C GLN A 279 0.65 2.61 -8.93
N THR A 280 -0.17 3.63 -8.65
CA THR A 280 0.12 4.59 -7.58
C THR A 280 -1.05 4.71 -6.62
N GLY A 281 -0.74 4.88 -5.34
CA GLY A 281 -1.73 5.03 -4.29
C GLY A 281 -1.13 5.64 -3.02
N GLY A 282 -1.96 5.81 -2.00
CA GLY A 282 -1.58 6.43 -0.72
C GLY A 282 -1.71 7.95 -0.71
N ALA A 283 -1.62 8.61 -1.87
CA ALA A 283 -1.96 10.01 -2.11
C ALA A 283 -2.30 10.21 -3.59
N PRO A 284 -3.07 11.24 -3.98
CA PRO A 284 -3.33 11.57 -5.37
C PRO A 284 -2.04 12.04 -6.07
N PRO A 285 -1.70 11.50 -7.26
CA PRO A 285 -0.61 12.02 -8.07
C PRO A 285 -0.97 13.38 -8.66
N THR A 286 0.01 14.28 -8.78
CA THR A 286 -0.22 15.58 -9.43
C THR A 286 -0.29 15.44 -10.96
N PRO A 287 -1.05 16.30 -11.67
CA PRO A 287 -1.10 16.29 -13.13
C PRO A 287 0.29 16.41 -13.78
N THR A 288 1.16 17.25 -13.23
CA THR A 288 2.55 17.41 -13.70
C THR A 288 3.35 16.12 -13.59
N LEU A 289 3.20 15.38 -12.48
CA LEU A 289 3.85 14.09 -12.31
C LEU A 289 3.35 13.07 -13.33
N LEU A 290 2.02 12.99 -13.54
CA LEU A 290 1.42 12.09 -14.52
C LEU A 290 1.93 12.37 -15.94
N ALA A 291 1.97 13.62 -16.36
CA ALA A 291 2.50 14.03 -17.67
C ALA A 291 3.99 13.62 -17.82
N ARG A 292 4.80 13.84 -16.78
CA ARG A 292 6.22 13.47 -16.80
C ARG A 292 6.43 11.96 -16.88
N MET A 293 5.68 11.17 -16.12
CA MET A 293 5.73 9.71 -16.19
C MET A 293 5.32 9.20 -17.58
N SER A 294 4.29 9.78 -18.17
CA SER A 294 3.86 9.45 -19.54
C SER A 294 4.96 9.73 -20.58
N ALA A 295 5.66 10.86 -20.47
CA ALA A 295 6.80 11.20 -21.35
C ALA A 295 7.97 10.20 -21.21
N LEU A 296 8.08 9.52 -20.08
CA LEU A 296 9.06 8.44 -19.82
C LEU A 296 8.56 7.05 -20.25
N ASN A 297 7.43 6.97 -20.95
CA ASN A 297 6.75 5.74 -21.37
C ASN A 297 6.26 4.87 -20.18
N MET A 298 5.85 5.54 -19.10
CA MET A 298 5.29 4.93 -17.89
C MET A 298 3.83 5.35 -17.75
N ASP A 299 2.92 4.38 -17.82
CA ASP A 299 1.48 4.59 -17.74
C ASP A 299 1.00 4.42 -16.30
N VAL A 300 0.53 5.51 -15.70
CA VAL A 300 0.17 5.55 -14.29
C VAL A 300 -1.33 5.36 -14.10
N THR A 301 -1.70 4.35 -13.32
CA THR A 301 -3.08 4.11 -12.85
C THR A 301 -3.17 4.46 -11.36
N HIS A 302 -4.11 5.35 -11.01
CA HIS A 302 -4.36 5.71 -9.62
C HIS A 302 -5.25 4.66 -8.95
N LEU A 303 -4.84 4.21 -7.76
CA LEU A 303 -5.53 3.25 -6.91
C LEU A 303 -5.79 3.87 -5.54
N TYR A 304 -6.90 3.52 -4.94
CA TYR A 304 -7.23 3.92 -3.58
C TYR A 304 -7.56 2.71 -2.71
N GLY A 305 -7.09 2.73 -1.49
CA GLY A 305 -7.39 1.74 -0.47
C GLY A 305 -6.60 1.95 0.80
N LEU A 306 -6.84 1.07 1.75
CA LEU A 306 -6.26 1.09 3.10
C LEU A 306 -5.71 -0.30 3.44
N THR A 307 -5.07 -0.43 4.58
CA THR A 307 -4.69 -1.74 5.11
C THR A 307 -5.95 -2.59 5.33
N GLU A 308 -7.01 -1.99 5.81
CA GLU A 308 -8.31 -2.60 6.09
C GLU A 308 -9.04 -3.11 4.83
N THR A 309 -8.54 -2.76 3.63
CA THR A 309 -9.10 -3.20 2.35
C THR A 309 -8.11 -4.01 1.51
N TYR A 310 -7.15 -4.69 2.13
CA TYR A 310 -6.09 -5.49 1.44
C TYR A 310 -5.26 -4.66 0.44
N GLY A 311 -5.20 -3.35 0.61
CA GLY A 311 -4.70 -2.39 -0.35
C GLY A 311 -5.84 -1.82 -1.21
N PRO A 312 -5.71 -1.80 -2.56
CA PRO A 312 -6.65 -1.11 -3.43
C PRO A 312 -8.08 -1.67 -3.41
N VAL A 313 -9.05 -0.87 -2.96
CA VAL A 313 -10.49 -1.13 -3.03
C VAL A 313 -11.15 -0.34 -4.16
N ALA A 314 -10.50 0.71 -4.66
CA ALA A 314 -10.92 1.45 -5.85
C ALA A 314 -9.78 1.56 -6.87
N VAL A 315 -10.17 1.58 -8.13
CA VAL A 315 -9.29 1.67 -9.30
C VAL A 315 -9.76 2.77 -10.22
N ASN A 316 -8.89 3.66 -10.63
CA ASN A 316 -9.18 4.61 -11.69
C ASN A 316 -9.26 3.87 -13.03
N GLN A 317 -10.44 3.31 -13.29
CA GLN A 317 -10.69 2.56 -14.53
C GLN A 317 -10.74 3.55 -15.70
N TRP A 318 -9.73 3.48 -16.58
CA TRP A 318 -9.65 4.35 -17.75
C TRP A 318 -10.64 3.94 -18.84
N HIS A 319 -11.34 4.92 -19.44
CA HIS A 319 -12.20 4.70 -20.60
C HIS A 319 -11.43 5.07 -21.88
N PRO A 320 -11.41 4.21 -22.90
CA PRO A 320 -10.69 4.52 -24.15
C PRO A 320 -11.11 5.84 -24.81
N GLU A 321 -12.38 6.24 -24.63
CA GLU A 321 -12.92 7.49 -25.16
C GLU A 321 -12.30 8.74 -24.53
N TRP A 322 -11.65 8.60 -23.38
CA TRP A 322 -10.96 9.70 -22.69
C TRP A 322 -9.59 10.01 -23.33
N ASP A 323 -9.07 9.12 -24.18
CA ASP A 323 -7.81 9.38 -24.91
C ASP A 323 -7.94 10.56 -25.90
N ASP A 324 -9.16 10.84 -26.37
CA ASP A 324 -9.45 11.94 -27.31
C ASP A 324 -9.71 13.28 -26.58
N LEU A 325 -9.74 13.30 -25.26
CA LEU A 325 -9.94 14.53 -24.46
C LEU A 325 -8.66 15.40 -24.41
N PRO A 326 -8.81 16.73 -24.20
CA PRO A 326 -7.65 17.58 -23.91
C PRO A 326 -6.82 17.06 -22.74
N GLU A 327 -5.49 17.21 -22.80
CA GLU A 327 -4.55 16.69 -21.78
C GLU A 327 -4.91 17.14 -20.35
N GLU A 328 -5.33 18.41 -20.17
CA GLU A 328 -5.75 18.94 -18.89
C GLU A 328 -6.95 18.13 -18.32
N ARG A 329 -7.92 17.81 -19.19
CA ARG A 329 -9.09 17.01 -18.79
C ARG A 329 -8.73 15.56 -18.48
N GLN A 330 -7.81 14.97 -19.24
CA GLN A 330 -7.29 13.63 -18.94
C GLN A 330 -6.59 13.61 -17.57
N ALA A 331 -5.79 14.66 -17.26
CA ALA A 331 -5.12 14.75 -15.97
C ALA A 331 -6.11 14.85 -14.80
N ASP A 332 -7.19 15.64 -14.93
CA ASP A 332 -8.26 15.71 -13.92
C ASP A 332 -8.91 14.35 -13.69
N LEU A 333 -9.22 13.62 -14.77
CA LEU A 333 -9.84 12.29 -14.68
C LEU A 333 -8.89 11.27 -14.03
N LYS A 334 -7.60 11.29 -14.38
CA LYS A 334 -6.58 10.41 -13.80
C LYS A 334 -6.31 10.69 -12.31
N ALA A 335 -6.57 11.90 -11.84
CA ALA A 335 -6.38 12.26 -10.43
C ALA A 335 -7.47 11.71 -9.51
N ARG A 336 -8.64 11.30 -10.05
CA ARG A 336 -9.73 10.69 -9.26
C ARG A 336 -9.34 9.29 -8.78
N GLN A 337 -9.98 8.83 -7.70
CA GLN A 337 -9.74 7.50 -7.15
C GLN A 337 -10.43 6.38 -7.96
N GLY A 338 -11.44 6.74 -8.75
CA GLY A 338 -12.11 5.81 -9.65
C GLY A 338 -13.35 5.15 -9.07
N VAL A 339 -13.50 3.86 -9.35
CA VAL A 339 -14.66 3.04 -9.00
C VAL A 339 -14.22 1.82 -8.21
N ALA A 340 -15.18 1.10 -7.61
CA ALA A 340 -14.91 -0.11 -6.85
C ALA A 340 -14.10 -1.15 -7.65
N ASN A 341 -13.17 -1.80 -6.96
CA ASN A 341 -12.46 -2.98 -7.45
C ASN A 341 -13.46 -4.11 -7.81
N VAL A 342 -13.10 -4.98 -8.75
CA VAL A 342 -13.98 -6.07 -9.25
C VAL A 342 -14.39 -7.10 -8.19
N VAL A 343 -13.74 -7.13 -7.03
CA VAL A 343 -14.06 -8.03 -5.91
C VAL A 343 -14.75 -7.33 -4.74
N ALA A 344 -14.83 -5.99 -4.78
CA ALA A 344 -15.61 -5.17 -3.86
C ALA A 344 -17.05 -5.00 -4.34
N GLU A 345 -17.96 -4.73 -3.42
CA GLU A 345 -19.24 -4.14 -3.77
C GLU A 345 -19.04 -2.68 -4.21
N PRO A 346 -20.00 -2.08 -4.95
CA PRO A 346 -19.93 -0.67 -5.30
C PRO A 346 -19.69 0.18 -4.05
N LEU A 347 -18.61 0.97 -4.04
CA LEU A 347 -18.31 1.86 -2.93
C LEU A 347 -19.43 2.89 -2.77
N ARG A 348 -19.76 3.19 -1.52
CA ARG A 348 -20.75 4.21 -1.18
C ARG A 348 -20.06 5.41 -0.55
N VAL A 349 -20.61 6.58 -0.78
CA VAL A 349 -20.25 7.79 -0.03
C VAL A 349 -21.50 8.22 0.72
N VAL A 350 -21.41 8.26 2.05
CA VAL A 350 -22.57 8.45 2.91
C VAL A 350 -22.46 9.72 3.76
N GLY A 351 -23.59 10.39 3.96
CA GLY A 351 -23.73 11.48 4.91
C GLY A 351 -23.68 10.99 6.36
N GLU A 352 -23.81 11.92 7.31
CA GLU A 352 -23.82 11.62 8.75
C GLU A 352 -24.97 10.68 9.16
N ASP A 353 -26.06 10.71 8.42
CA ASP A 353 -27.25 9.85 8.62
C ASP A 353 -27.09 8.45 8.00
N GLY A 354 -25.97 8.17 7.34
CA GLY A 354 -25.68 6.91 6.66
C GLY A 354 -26.37 6.73 5.30
N THR A 355 -27.05 7.77 4.79
CA THR A 355 -27.64 7.77 3.45
C THR A 355 -26.61 8.17 2.39
N ASP A 356 -26.80 7.66 1.16
CA ASP A 356 -25.92 7.99 0.04
C ASP A 356 -26.01 9.47 -0.33
N VAL A 357 -24.87 10.11 -0.55
CA VAL A 357 -24.82 11.46 -1.11
C VAL A 357 -25.21 11.47 -2.60
N PRO A 358 -25.75 12.59 -3.13
CA PRO A 358 -26.03 12.70 -4.55
C PRO A 358 -24.75 12.63 -5.39
N ARG A 359 -24.90 12.17 -6.65
CA ARG A 359 -23.78 12.11 -7.63
C ARG A 359 -23.62 13.45 -8.35
N ASP A 360 -23.34 14.51 -7.60
CA ASP A 360 -23.21 15.89 -8.11
C ASP A 360 -21.75 16.36 -8.23
N GLY A 361 -20.79 15.59 -7.67
CA GLY A 361 -19.37 15.98 -7.60
C GLY A 361 -19.07 17.07 -6.56
N GLU A 362 -20.04 17.44 -5.73
CA GLU A 362 -19.97 18.55 -4.77
C GLU A 362 -20.28 18.11 -3.34
N THR A 363 -21.32 17.31 -3.14
CA THR A 363 -21.76 16.88 -1.80
C THR A 363 -20.76 15.90 -1.20
N ILE A 364 -20.18 16.30 -0.06
CA ILE A 364 -19.15 15.51 0.65
C ILE A 364 -19.82 14.52 1.59
N GLY A 365 -19.32 13.30 1.62
CA GLY A 365 -19.65 12.27 2.60
C GLY A 365 -18.45 11.35 2.86
N GLU A 366 -18.61 10.39 3.77
CA GLU A 366 -17.58 9.40 4.10
C GLU A 366 -17.66 8.19 3.16
N ILE A 367 -16.51 7.75 2.63
CA ILE A 367 -16.42 6.50 1.87
C ILE A 367 -16.66 5.32 2.82
N VAL A 368 -17.58 4.43 2.46
CA VAL A 368 -17.77 3.16 3.13
C VAL A 368 -17.62 2.01 2.14
N ALA A 369 -16.92 0.94 2.56
CA ALA A 369 -16.56 -0.19 1.74
C ALA A 369 -17.15 -1.49 2.28
N ARG A 370 -17.55 -2.40 1.37
CA ARG A 370 -17.91 -3.78 1.66
C ARG A 370 -17.50 -4.66 0.48
N GLY A 371 -17.00 -5.85 0.76
CA GLY A 371 -16.57 -6.75 -0.30
C GLY A 371 -15.67 -7.86 0.21
N ASN A 372 -15.15 -8.66 -0.73
CA ASN A 372 -14.22 -9.74 -0.40
C ASN A 372 -12.81 -9.23 -0.07
N ASP A 373 -12.53 -7.98 -0.38
CA ASP A 373 -11.28 -7.25 -0.13
C ASP A 373 -11.38 -6.31 1.08
N VAL A 374 -12.30 -6.56 2.01
CA VAL A 374 -12.41 -5.88 3.29
C VAL A 374 -12.00 -6.83 4.41
N MET A 375 -11.24 -6.34 5.37
CA MET A 375 -10.71 -7.10 6.51
C MET A 375 -11.78 -7.89 7.28
N LEU A 376 -11.35 -8.94 7.99
CA LEU A 376 -12.22 -9.64 8.95
C LEU A 376 -12.52 -8.78 10.20
N GLY A 377 -11.68 -7.80 10.50
CA GLY A 377 -11.72 -6.92 11.65
C GLY A 377 -10.32 -6.65 12.21
N TYR A 378 -10.26 -5.99 13.36
CA TYR A 378 -9.02 -5.76 14.10
C TYR A 378 -8.75 -6.90 15.08
N TYR A 379 -7.54 -7.43 15.05
CA TYR A 379 -7.13 -8.58 15.88
C TYR A 379 -7.16 -8.22 17.37
N GLN A 380 -7.93 -8.99 18.16
CA GLN A 380 -8.14 -8.79 19.60
C GLN A 380 -8.66 -7.38 19.96
N ASP A 381 -9.42 -6.74 19.06
CA ASP A 381 -9.98 -5.40 19.27
C ASP A 381 -11.39 -5.31 18.64
N ASP A 382 -12.34 -5.95 19.29
CA ASP A 382 -13.76 -5.97 18.86
C ASP A 382 -14.41 -4.59 18.96
N GLU A 383 -13.97 -3.75 19.92
CA GLU A 383 -14.46 -2.39 20.09
C GLU A 383 -14.07 -1.52 18.88
N ALA A 384 -12.80 -1.51 18.50
CA ALA A 384 -12.36 -0.79 17.31
C ALA A 384 -12.99 -1.34 16.02
N THR A 385 -13.24 -2.65 15.95
CA THR A 385 -13.95 -3.26 14.82
C THR A 385 -15.39 -2.75 14.73
N ALA A 386 -16.09 -2.68 15.87
CA ALA A 386 -17.45 -2.16 15.93
C ALA A 386 -17.52 -0.65 15.58
N GLU A 387 -16.57 0.16 16.10
CA GLU A 387 -16.47 1.59 15.78
C GLU A 387 -16.23 1.85 14.29
N ALA A 388 -15.45 0.99 13.63
CA ALA A 388 -15.16 1.07 12.20
C ALA A 388 -16.29 0.52 11.32
N THR A 389 -17.42 0.09 11.90
CA THR A 389 -18.51 -0.54 11.17
C THR A 389 -19.75 0.37 11.11
N LEU A 390 -20.19 0.73 9.90
CA LEU A 390 -21.53 1.28 9.68
C LEU A 390 -22.49 0.10 9.56
N PRO A 391 -23.51 -0.03 10.42
CA PRO A 391 -24.47 -1.13 10.35
C PRO A 391 -25.15 -1.21 8.97
N GLY A 392 -25.31 -2.41 8.46
CA GLY A 392 -26.08 -2.64 7.24
C GLY A 392 -27.58 -2.40 7.46
N PRO A 393 -28.34 -2.12 6.41
CA PRO A 393 -29.79 -2.01 6.50
C PRO A 393 -30.36 -3.35 7.01
N ASP A 394 -31.42 -3.27 7.83
CA ASP A 394 -32.13 -4.42 8.37
C ASP A 394 -31.26 -5.43 9.17
N GLY A 395 -30.14 -4.97 9.74
CA GLY A 395 -29.22 -5.82 10.51
C GLY A 395 -28.38 -6.79 9.65
N GLY A 396 -28.31 -6.54 8.34
CA GLY A 396 -27.42 -7.25 7.42
C GLY A 396 -25.94 -6.89 7.66
N PRO A 397 -25.01 -7.47 6.86
CA PRO A 397 -23.57 -7.19 6.97
C PRO A 397 -23.29 -5.68 6.94
N GLY A 398 -22.38 -5.24 7.81
CA GLY A 398 -21.99 -3.85 7.91
C GLY A 398 -21.09 -3.39 6.76
N TRP A 399 -20.84 -2.09 6.71
CA TRP A 399 -19.90 -1.44 5.82
C TRP A 399 -18.71 -0.94 6.64
N PHE A 400 -17.52 -1.14 6.15
CA PHE A 400 -16.32 -0.59 6.76
C PHE A 400 -16.25 0.92 6.51
N ARG A 401 -16.09 1.71 7.57
CA ARG A 401 -15.91 3.16 7.55
C ARG A 401 -14.44 3.48 7.33
N THR A 402 -14.13 4.15 6.22
CA THR A 402 -12.73 4.43 5.87
C THR A 402 -12.14 5.64 6.60
N GLY A 403 -12.99 6.55 7.08
CA GLY A 403 -12.58 7.85 7.60
C GLY A 403 -12.10 8.82 6.51
N ASP A 404 -12.20 8.46 5.23
CA ASP A 404 -11.85 9.32 4.10
C ASP A 404 -13.14 9.96 3.53
N LEU A 405 -13.08 11.27 3.32
CA LEU A 405 -14.20 12.05 2.78
C LEU A 405 -14.06 12.23 1.27
N ALA A 406 -15.15 12.03 0.57
CA ALA A 406 -15.18 12.09 -0.89
C ALA A 406 -16.46 12.69 -1.43
N VAL A 407 -16.47 12.98 -2.72
CA VAL A 407 -17.64 13.25 -3.53
C VAL A 407 -17.83 12.15 -4.57
N VAL A 408 -19.04 11.98 -5.08
CA VAL A 408 -19.34 11.07 -6.19
C VAL A 408 -19.69 11.90 -7.42
N HIS A 409 -18.93 11.74 -8.49
CA HIS A 409 -19.20 12.41 -9.77
C HIS A 409 -20.41 11.77 -10.48
N PRO A 410 -21.06 12.49 -11.44
CA PRO A 410 -22.20 11.95 -12.20
C PRO A 410 -21.90 10.64 -12.93
N ASP A 411 -20.64 10.39 -13.31
CA ASP A 411 -20.15 9.17 -13.95
C ASP A 411 -19.91 8.02 -12.94
N GLY A 412 -20.13 8.26 -11.64
CA GLY A 412 -19.94 7.28 -10.56
C GLY A 412 -18.54 7.21 -9.99
N TYR A 413 -17.58 8.00 -10.51
CA TYR A 413 -16.21 8.04 -10.00
C TYR A 413 -16.12 8.78 -8.67
N LEU A 414 -15.35 8.24 -7.76
CA LEU A 414 -15.05 8.86 -6.48
C LEU A 414 -13.88 9.84 -6.62
N GLU A 415 -13.98 10.97 -5.91
CA GLU A 415 -12.86 11.88 -5.70
C GLU A 415 -12.73 12.20 -4.22
N ILE A 416 -11.61 11.79 -3.61
CA ILE A 416 -11.30 12.08 -2.21
C ILE A 416 -11.04 13.58 -2.06
N ARG A 417 -11.71 14.17 -1.09
CA ARG A 417 -11.57 15.58 -0.71
C ARG A 417 -10.60 15.73 0.45
N ASP A 418 -10.73 14.90 1.48
CA ASP A 418 -9.81 14.91 2.64
C ASP A 418 -10.05 13.68 3.53
N ARG A 419 -9.30 13.61 4.63
CA ARG A 419 -9.66 12.78 5.79
C ARG A 419 -10.55 13.56 6.74
N SER A 420 -11.52 12.91 7.37
CA SER A 420 -12.43 13.56 8.32
C SER A 420 -11.70 14.31 9.42
N LYS A 421 -10.56 13.79 9.90
CA LYS A 421 -9.68 14.40 10.92
C LYS A 421 -8.73 15.48 10.40
N ASP A 422 -8.58 15.62 9.08
CA ASP A 422 -7.65 16.58 8.45
C ASP A 422 -8.40 17.80 7.86
N ILE A 423 -9.75 17.75 7.84
CA ILE A 423 -10.59 18.92 7.52
C ILE A 423 -10.30 20.03 8.52
N ILE A 424 -10.09 21.24 8.00
CA ILE A 424 -9.81 22.45 8.79
C ILE A 424 -11.11 23.24 8.92
N ILE A 425 -11.58 23.47 10.13
CA ILE A 425 -12.83 24.19 10.39
C ILE A 425 -12.50 25.66 10.71
N SER A 426 -12.56 26.51 9.69
CA SER A 426 -12.22 27.92 9.80
C SER A 426 -13.43 28.83 9.70
N GLY A 427 -13.82 29.45 10.82
CA GLY A 427 -14.95 30.36 10.85
C GLY A 427 -16.31 29.71 10.51
N GLY A 428 -16.44 28.41 10.72
CA GLY A 428 -17.62 27.62 10.37
C GLY A 428 -17.62 27.03 8.96
N GLU A 429 -16.56 27.32 8.19
CA GLU A 429 -16.37 26.79 6.84
C GLU A 429 -15.39 25.60 6.86
N ASN A 430 -15.72 24.54 6.15
CA ASN A 430 -14.85 23.38 6.00
C ASN A 430 -13.84 23.64 4.87
N ILE A 431 -12.55 23.54 5.21
CA ILE A 431 -11.45 23.65 4.25
C ILE A 431 -10.81 22.28 4.08
N SER A 432 -10.82 21.75 2.87
CA SER A 432 -10.06 20.57 2.53
C SER A 432 -8.57 20.90 2.49
N SER A 433 -7.78 20.21 3.30
CA SER A 433 -6.32 20.36 3.30
C SER A 433 -5.73 19.91 1.96
N VAL A 434 -6.28 18.86 1.35
CA VAL A 434 -5.86 18.33 0.05
C VAL A 434 -6.15 19.33 -1.10
N GLU A 435 -7.25 20.07 -1.05
CA GLU A 435 -7.56 21.10 -2.05
C GLU A 435 -6.51 22.22 -2.04
N VAL A 436 -6.10 22.63 -0.85
CA VAL A 436 -5.07 23.68 -0.70
C VAL A 436 -3.70 23.16 -1.11
N GLU A 437 -3.35 21.92 -0.75
CA GLU A 437 -2.12 21.24 -1.18
C GLU A 437 -2.04 21.16 -2.72
N ARG A 438 -3.10 20.72 -3.39
CA ARG A 438 -3.14 20.69 -4.87
C ARG A 438 -2.89 22.06 -5.51
N ALA A 439 -3.46 23.11 -4.90
CA ALA A 439 -3.23 24.47 -5.39
C ALA A 439 -1.76 24.90 -5.20
N LEU A 440 -1.14 24.57 -4.07
CA LEU A 440 0.27 24.85 -3.79
C LEU A 440 1.21 24.04 -4.69
N ASP A 441 0.96 22.75 -4.85
CA ASP A 441 1.78 21.84 -5.65
C ASP A 441 1.78 22.19 -7.15
N ALA A 442 0.77 22.94 -7.61
CA ALA A 442 0.75 23.50 -8.97
C ALA A 442 1.71 24.69 -9.16
N HIS A 443 2.31 25.23 -8.10
CA HIS A 443 3.28 26.32 -8.20
C HIS A 443 4.64 25.81 -8.70
N PRO A 444 5.29 26.44 -9.69
CA PRO A 444 6.54 25.95 -10.29
C PRO A 444 7.69 25.71 -9.30
N ALA A 445 7.78 26.52 -8.24
CA ALA A 445 8.83 26.41 -7.22
C ALA A 445 8.55 25.33 -6.16
N VAL A 446 7.31 24.82 -6.05
CA VAL A 446 6.93 23.84 -5.03
C VAL A 446 7.24 22.43 -5.54
N LEU A 447 7.92 21.65 -4.72
CA LEU A 447 8.15 20.23 -4.94
C LEU A 447 6.98 19.40 -4.40
N GLU A 448 6.58 19.70 -3.17
CA GLU A 448 5.45 19.08 -2.45
C GLU A 448 5.02 19.96 -1.29
N SER A 449 3.76 19.83 -0.87
CA SER A 449 3.22 20.55 0.29
C SER A 449 2.36 19.67 1.18
N ALA A 450 2.14 20.12 2.41
CA ALA A 450 1.18 19.54 3.34
C ALA A 450 0.52 20.65 4.15
N VAL A 451 -0.81 20.61 4.24
CA VAL A 451 -1.59 21.63 4.95
C VAL A 451 -2.23 21.01 6.18
N VAL A 452 -2.08 21.69 7.31
CA VAL A 452 -2.63 21.26 8.60
C VAL A 452 -3.41 22.39 9.27
N ALA A 453 -4.33 22.01 10.15
CA ALA A 453 -5.03 22.96 11.01
C ALA A 453 -4.09 23.50 12.09
N GLU A 454 -4.15 24.81 12.36
CA GLU A 454 -3.59 25.46 13.54
C GLU A 454 -4.71 26.17 14.31
N PRO A 455 -4.78 26.03 15.65
CA PRO A 455 -5.76 26.75 16.46
C PRO A 455 -5.66 28.26 16.28
N HIS A 456 -6.80 28.95 16.16
CA HIS A 456 -6.86 30.40 15.99
C HIS A 456 -7.99 31.02 16.79
N GLU A 457 -7.70 32.04 17.61
CA GLU A 457 -8.64 32.66 18.57
C GLU A 457 -9.97 33.12 17.91
N LYS A 458 -9.90 33.67 16.70
CA LYS A 458 -11.06 34.24 16.01
C LYS A 458 -11.81 33.23 15.14
N TRP A 459 -11.10 32.27 14.51
CA TRP A 459 -11.65 31.42 13.47
C TRP A 459 -11.81 29.98 13.88
N GLY A 460 -11.42 29.60 15.11
CA GLY A 460 -11.34 28.24 15.59
C GLY A 460 -10.05 27.59 15.08
N GLU A 461 -9.97 27.36 13.78
CA GLU A 461 -8.78 26.87 13.10
C GLU A 461 -8.43 27.72 11.88
N VAL A 462 -7.19 27.65 11.42
CA VAL A 462 -6.71 28.23 10.16
C VAL A 462 -5.77 27.26 9.45
N PRO A 463 -5.73 27.28 8.10
CA PRO A 463 -4.78 26.46 7.35
C PRO A 463 -3.33 27.02 7.48
N VAL A 464 -2.39 26.11 7.76
CA VAL A 464 -0.95 26.35 7.75
C VAL A 464 -0.31 25.40 6.74
N ALA A 465 0.49 25.94 5.82
CA ALA A 465 1.14 25.16 4.77
C ALA A 465 2.61 24.86 5.14
N HIS A 466 2.98 23.60 5.14
CA HIS A 466 4.37 23.14 5.14
C HIS A 466 4.78 22.87 3.69
N VAL A 467 5.88 23.47 3.21
CA VAL A 467 6.25 23.50 1.80
C VAL A 467 7.70 23.07 1.63
N ALA A 468 7.92 22.04 0.81
CA ALA A 468 9.22 21.68 0.31
C ALA A 468 9.40 22.30 -1.09
N LEU A 469 10.47 23.08 -1.27
CA LEU A 469 10.78 23.72 -2.56
C LEU A 469 11.63 22.80 -3.44
N ARG A 470 11.53 23.01 -4.75
CA ARG A 470 12.43 22.37 -5.70
C ARG A 470 13.87 22.88 -5.49
N PRO A 471 14.90 22.06 -5.72
CA PRO A 471 16.28 22.49 -5.60
C PRO A 471 16.56 23.77 -6.41
N GLY A 472 17.14 24.76 -5.74
CA GLY A 472 17.48 26.06 -6.36
C GLY A 472 16.31 27.01 -6.61
N SER A 473 15.11 26.69 -6.17
CA SER A 473 13.94 27.59 -6.24
C SER A 473 13.83 28.45 -4.99
N GLU A 474 13.39 29.69 -5.18
CA GLU A 474 13.04 30.64 -4.12
C GLU A 474 11.62 31.17 -4.40
N VAL A 475 10.85 31.39 -3.35
CA VAL A 475 9.49 31.92 -3.40
C VAL A 475 9.16 32.60 -2.08
N THR A 476 8.40 33.69 -2.12
CA THR A 476 7.93 34.36 -0.89
C THR A 476 6.56 33.84 -0.43
N ASP A 477 6.23 34.08 0.84
CA ASP A 477 4.90 33.76 1.38
C ASP A 477 3.80 34.50 0.63
N GLU A 478 4.06 35.77 0.26
CA GLU A 478 3.14 36.61 -0.49
C GLU A 478 2.86 36.02 -1.89
N ASP A 479 3.88 35.51 -2.57
CA ASP A 479 3.75 34.91 -3.91
C ASP A 479 2.91 33.61 -3.83
N LEU A 480 3.21 32.73 -2.87
CA LEU A 480 2.42 31.51 -2.65
C LEU A 480 0.98 31.84 -2.26
N ALA A 481 0.78 32.78 -1.34
CA ALA A 481 -0.57 33.21 -0.95
C ALA A 481 -1.36 33.81 -2.12
N ALA A 482 -0.72 34.64 -2.96
CA ALA A 482 -1.33 35.20 -4.17
C ALA A 482 -1.67 34.10 -5.18
N PHE A 483 -0.77 33.14 -5.37
CA PHE A 483 -0.96 32.01 -6.27
C PHE A 483 -2.14 31.12 -5.83
N VAL A 484 -2.25 30.79 -4.55
CA VAL A 484 -3.39 30.05 -4.00
C VAL A 484 -4.68 30.87 -4.12
N ARG A 485 -4.64 32.18 -3.81
CA ARG A 485 -5.81 33.08 -3.89
C ARG A 485 -6.33 33.24 -5.31
N SER A 486 -5.48 33.08 -6.33
CA SER A 486 -5.91 33.11 -7.73
C SER A 486 -6.71 31.87 -8.14
N ARG A 487 -6.70 30.80 -7.32
CA ARG A 487 -7.33 29.50 -7.59
C ARG A 487 -8.41 29.12 -6.61
N LEU A 488 -8.29 29.56 -5.36
CA LEU A 488 -9.19 29.18 -4.27
C LEU A 488 -9.78 30.41 -3.57
N ALA A 489 -10.89 30.20 -2.88
CA ALA A 489 -11.52 31.24 -2.06
C ALA A 489 -10.57 31.76 -0.98
N GLY A 490 -10.66 33.04 -0.64
CA GLY A 490 -9.71 33.73 0.23
C GLY A 490 -9.60 33.16 1.65
N PHE A 491 -10.64 32.49 2.17
CA PHE A 491 -10.60 31.85 3.49
C PHE A 491 -9.76 30.54 3.49
N LYS A 492 -9.58 29.91 2.33
CA LYS A 492 -8.76 28.71 2.13
C LYS A 492 -7.26 28.99 2.03
N VAL A 493 -6.86 30.26 1.86
CA VAL A 493 -5.44 30.65 1.72
C VAL A 493 -4.72 30.43 3.04
N PRO A 494 -3.59 29.68 3.07
CA PRO A 494 -2.80 29.48 4.28
C PRO A 494 -2.42 30.79 4.94
N LYS A 495 -2.49 30.82 6.27
CA LYS A 495 -2.12 31.98 7.07
C LYS A 495 -0.64 32.05 7.39
N ARG A 496 0.05 30.92 7.24
CA ARG A 496 1.49 30.78 7.46
C ARG A 496 2.06 29.73 6.53
N PHE A 497 3.31 29.94 6.09
CA PHE A 497 4.09 28.99 5.30
C PHE A 497 5.32 28.60 6.09
N ILE A 498 5.63 27.30 6.16
CA ILE A 498 6.79 26.74 6.87
C ILE A 498 7.57 25.94 5.85
N TYR A 499 8.80 26.34 5.58
CA TYR A 499 9.64 25.71 4.57
C TYR A 499 10.52 24.62 5.16
N GLY A 500 10.65 23.49 4.46
CA GLY A 500 11.53 22.39 4.85
C GLY A 500 11.07 21.05 4.29
N GLU A 501 11.82 20.00 4.63
CA GLU A 501 11.44 18.64 4.29
C GLU A 501 10.21 18.19 5.09
N LEU A 502 9.32 17.47 4.41
CA LEU A 502 8.11 16.93 5.04
C LEU A 502 8.40 15.56 5.68
N PRO A 503 7.96 15.31 6.92
CA PRO A 503 8.09 14.00 7.55
C PRO A 503 7.20 13.00 6.82
N LYS A 504 7.74 11.80 6.54
CA LYS A 504 7.05 10.77 5.75
C LYS A 504 7.05 9.42 6.46
N THR A 505 5.98 8.68 6.23
CA THR A 505 5.91 7.26 6.59
C THR A 505 6.87 6.42 5.74
N SER A 506 7.03 5.14 6.08
CA SER A 506 7.79 4.16 5.29
C SER A 506 7.30 4.01 3.85
N THR A 507 6.04 4.34 3.61
CA THR A 507 5.41 4.29 2.29
C THR A 507 5.48 5.62 1.53
N GLY A 508 6.13 6.65 2.11
CA GLY A 508 6.28 7.98 1.50
C GLY A 508 5.10 8.92 1.74
N LYS A 509 4.09 8.54 2.55
CA LYS A 509 2.97 9.41 2.92
C LYS A 509 3.40 10.45 3.95
N VAL A 510 3.01 11.71 3.75
CA VAL A 510 3.30 12.78 4.72
C VAL A 510 2.59 12.53 6.05
N GLN A 511 3.34 12.68 7.15
CA GLN A 511 2.85 12.50 8.52
C GLN A 511 2.31 13.84 9.07
N LYS A 512 1.07 14.20 8.70
CA LYS A 512 0.42 15.45 9.13
C LYS A 512 0.33 15.60 10.67
N ASN A 513 0.26 14.49 11.41
CA ASN A 513 0.28 14.51 12.88
C ASN A 513 1.58 15.09 13.44
N GLU A 514 2.73 14.82 12.84
CA GLU A 514 4.00 15.42 13.24
C GLU A 514 4.06 16.92 12.90
N LEU A 515 3.46 17.30 11.78
CA LEU A 515 3.42 18.70 11.36
C LEU A 515 2.55 19.56 12.28
N ARG A 516 1.42 19.03 12.75
CA ARG A 516 0.57 19.71 13.75
C ARG A 516 1.31 20.04 15.05
N GLY A 517 2.19 19.12 15.49
CA GLY A 517 3.04 19.36 16.67
C GLY A 517 4.08 20.46 16.48
N ARG A 518 4.57 20.65 15.24
CA ARG A 518 5.54 21.72 14.89
C ARG A 518 4.88 23.08 14.70
N ALA A 519 3.60 23.11 14.34
CA ALA A 519 2.84 24.33 14.16
C ALA A 519 2.52 25.04 15.47
N SER A 520 2.50 24.30 16.58
CA SER A 520 2.15 24.80 17.93
C SER A 520 3.35 25.31 18.77
N GLY A 521 4.58 25.35 18.21
CA GLY A 521 5.81 25.70 18.89
C GLY A 521 6.36 27.11 18.48
#